data_6946fd3b20288cf1b347194c115ee1d4
#
_entry.id   6946fd3b20288cf1b347194c115ee1d4
#
_cell.length_a   1.000
_cell.length_b   1.000
_cell.length_c   1.000
_cell.angle_alpha   90.00
_cell.angle_beta   90.00
_cell.angle_gamma   90.00
#
_symmetry.space_group_name_H-M   'P 1'
#
loop_
_entity.id
_entity.type
_entity.pdbx_description
1 polymer ?
#
loop_
_entity_poly.entity_id
_entity_poly.type
_entity_poly.pdbx_seq_one_letter_code
_entity_poly.pdbx_strand_id
1 'polypeptide(L)'
;MWLVPRDTNGLGGRRDIPVSVRDALVRWYSGKGSEADHRASVTLVTIARENEQWIACGCLGDTRPPPLTSPAYLSEAETYYLRRLTSRPLHQRRCPFYLPQAPDRIRERPGDSLFEIEFPKGLFNAHKKAPEKLAQQPDDEEQDDRTRNVSLPRLGRLLWMLLEAAHTNVLPALPAQGRPEHGLRDEFAHIREAADRFLIAPRIKLQDHLYFNVKDYEARRVHARLRKAEALWPGDFAPQAFLLLEAHEISGTTVHTGLGELKIRNRIQHTGIIRAKVEPPFIVLAVVGEHSPREGYLPLRAYAQPVFKGNRFIPVEREEDRTFLEVLVSFQYHMRRKGVQVAVKRPLFDIVTQAGKVRPDAIVAFLDYRTGLEADFAIQLLRERTPSYLEMKAEERERFEEFHRTVSLHVHELGDTDLLDRLETMIDDA
;
A
#
# COMPACT_ATOMS: atom_id res chain seq x y z
N MET A 1 13.23 22.72 -20.89
CA MET A 1 11.87 22.25 -20.50
C MET A 1 10.89 23.35 -20.84
N TRP A 2 9.67 22.98 -21.27
CA TRP A 2 8.62 23.90 -21.66
C TRP A 2 7.25 23.31 -21.35
N LEU A 3 6.24 24.15 -21.30
CA LEU A 3 4.84 23.78 -21.18
C LEU A 3 4.23 23.57 -22.57
N VAL A 4 3.33 22.59 -22.70
CA VAL A 4 2.55 22.31 -23.91
C VAL A 4 1.09 22.04 -23.54
N PRO A 5 0.11 22.53 -24.32
CA PRO A 5 -1.29 22.25 -24.07
C PRO A 5 -1.60 20.74 -24.23
N ARG A 6 -2.57 20.24 -23.47
CA ARG A 6 -3.00 18.85 -23.55
C ARG A 6 -3.82 18.52 -24.81
N ASP A 7 -4.63 19.46 -25.23
CA ASP A 7 -5.52 19.37 -26.39
C ASP A 7 -4.80 19.16 -27.72
N THR A 8 -3.56 19.66 -27.83
CA THR A 8 -2.74 19.53 -29.07
C THR A 8 -1.83 18.29 -29.07
N ASN A 9 -2.02 17.34 -28.16
CA ASN A 9 -1.12 16.18 -27.99
C ASN A 9 0.36 16.58 -27.85
N GLY A 10 0.64 17.77 -27.34
CA GLY A 10 1.99 18.28 -27.14
C GLY A 10 2.68 18.79 -28.41
N LEU A 11 1.95 19.01 -29.50
CA LEU A 11 2.50 19.46 -30.80
C LEU A 11 2.37 20.96 -31.07
N GLY A 12 1.79 21.74 -30.15
CA GLY A 12 1.61 23.18 -30.32
C GLY A 12 1.78 23.97 -29.03
N GLY A 13 1.87 25.31 -29.17
CA GLY A 13 1.79 26.20 -28.02
C GLY A 13 2.94 26.12 -27.02
N ARG A 14 4.18 25.85 -27.47
CA ARG A 14 5.37 25.78 -26.60
C ARG A 14 5.56 27.06 -25.82
N ARG A 15 5.62 26.97 -24.50
CA ARG A 15 5.97 28.06 -23.57
C ARG A 15 7.16 27.63 -22.72
N ASP A 16 8.30 28.24 -22.89
CA ASP A 16 9.51 27.87 -22.16
C ASP A 16 9.38 28.22 -20.66
N ILE A 17 9.86 27.28 -19.83
CA ILE A 17 9.92 27.47 -18.38
C ILE A 17 11.21 28.25 -18.06
N PRO A 18 11.12 29.36 -17.27
CA PRO A 18 12.30 30.10 -16.86
C PRO A 18 13.36 29.16 -16.22
N VAL A 19 14.64 29.49 -16.51
CA VAL A 19 15.77 28.62 -16.05
C VAL A 19 15.77 28.47 -14.55
N SER A 20 15.51 29.51 -13.77
CA SER A 20 15.44 29.42 -12.30
C SER A 20 14.35 28.49 -11.80
N VAL A 21 13.17 28.49 -12.43
CA VAL A 21 12.05 27.61 -12.07
C VAL A 21 12.31 26.17 -12.50
N ARG A 22 12.92 25.98 -13.69
CA ARG A 22 13.36 24.67 -14.15
C ARG A 22 14.36 24.03 -13.19
N ASP A 23 15.36 24.80 -12.76
CA ASP A 23 16.41 24.32 -11.88
C ASP A 23 15.87 24.03 -10.46
N ALA A 24 14.93 24.83 -9.99
CA ALA A 24 14.16 24.57 -8.77
C ALA A 24 13.37 23.26 -8.88
N LEU A 25 12.67 23.03 -10.00
CA LEU A 25 11.92 21.80 -10.26
C LEU A 25 12.82 20.55 -10.27
N VAL A 26 14.01 20.66 -10.88
CA VAL A 26 15.03 19.60 -10.90
C VAL A 26 15.50 19.25 -9.50
N ARG A 27 15.85 20.26 -8.69
CA ARG A 27 16.29 20.04 -7.29
C ARG A 27 15.18 19.45 -6.43
N TRP A 28 13.98 20.00 -6.54
CA TRP A 28 12.79 19.46 -5.83
C TRP A 28 12.52 17.99 -6.19
N TYR A 29 12.54 17.69 -7.48
CA TYR A 29 12.25 16.34 -7.98
C TYR A 29 13.30 15.31 -7.57
N SER A 30 14.57 15.72 -7.46
CA SER A 30 15.67 14.87 -6.99
C SER A 30 15.80 14.79 -5.47
N GLY A 31 14.87 15.38 -4.71
CA GLY A 31 14.89 15.40 -3.25
C GLY A 31 15.97 16.25 -2.61
N LYS A 32 16.61 17.14 -3.40
CA LYS A 32 17.68 18.06 -2.94
C LYS A 32 17.23 19.52 -2.89
N GLY A 33 15.92 19.76 -3.05
CA GLY A 33 15.37 21.12 -3.12
C GLY A 33 15.25 21.74 -1.73
N SER A 34 15.48 23.07 -1.69
CA SER A 34 15.14 23.92 -0.56
C SER A 34 13.62 24.17 -0.48
N GLU A 35 13.16 24.77 0.61
CA GLU A 35 11.75 25.19 0.73
C GLU A 35 11.33 26.20 -0.36
N ALA A 36 12.24 27.05 -0.78
CA ALA A 36 12.01 27.98 -1.90
C ALA A 36 11.84 27.22 -3.23
N ASP A 37 12.66 26.18 -3.47
CA ASP A 37 12.54 25.30 -4.64
C ASP A 37 11.23 24.54 -4.62
N HIS A 38 10.82 24.04 -3.45
CA HIS A 38 9.53 23.38 -3.26
C HIS A 38 8.37 24.31 -3.63
N ARG A 39 8.35 25.53 -3.09
CA ARG A 39 7.29 26.51 -3.40
C ARG A 39 7.24 26.86 -4.89
N ALA A 40 8.40 27.13 -5.50
CA ALA A 40 8.47 27.43 -6.93
C ALA A 40 7.98 26.27 -7.81
N SER A 41 8.33 25.04 -7.43
CA SER A 41 7.91 23.82 -8.13
C SER A 41 6.42 23.53 -7.98
N VAL A 42 5.88 23.66 -6.77
CA VAL A 42 4.44 23.53 -6.52
C VAL A 42 3.65 24.57 -7.31
N THR A 43 4.10 25.83 -7.30
CA THR A 43 3.47 26.90 -8.09
C THR A 43 3.44 26.57 -9.59
N LEU A 44 4.56 26.09 -10.15
CA LEU A 44 4.62 25.68 -11.56
C LEU A 44 3.66 24.51 -11.85
N VAL A 45 3.66 23.48 -11.01
CA VAL A 45 2.80 22.30 -11.17
C VAL A 45 1.33 22.67 -11.06
N THR A 46 0.97 23.55 -10.12
CA THR A 46 -0.40 24.07 -9.96
C THR A 46 -0.85 24.83 -11.20
N ILE A 47 -0.06 25.81 -11.65
CA ILE A 47 -0.38 26.61 -12.84
C ILE A 47 -0.51 25.73 -14.09
N ALA A 48 0.42 24.79 -14.28
CA ALA A 48 0.37 23.88 -15.42
C ALA A 48 -0.86 22.96 -15.38
N ARG A 49 -1.30 22.55 -14.19
CA ARG A 49 -2.52 21.76 -14.00
C ARG A 49 -3.78 22.54 -14.28
N GLU A 50 -3.88 23.76 -13.75
CA GLU A 50 -5.03 24.64 -13.94
C GLU A 50 -5.22 25.06 -15.40
N ASN A 51 -4.12 25.23 -16.14
CA ASN A 51 -4.14 25.57 -17.56
C ASN A 51 -4.15 24.34 -18.49
N GLU A 52 -4.38 23.16 -17.96
CA GLU A 52 -4.40 21.90 -18.73
C GLU A 52 -3.14 21.71 -19.60
N GLN A 53 -1.98 21.90 -19.02
CA GLN A 53 -0.69 21.81 -19.71
C GLN A 53 0.13 20.61 -19.20
N TRP A 54 0.93 20.06 -20.10
CA TRP A 54 2.00 19.11 -19.77
C TRP A 54 3.34 19.80 -19.70
N ILE A 55 4.29 19.19 -18.99
CA ILE A 55 5.67 19.62 -18.94
C ILE A 55 6.50 18.74 -19.86
N ALA A 56 7.07 19.34 -20.91
CA ALA A 56 7.93 18.66 -21.87
C ALA A 56 9.40 18.79 -21.50
N CYS A 57 10.17 17.74 -21.72
CA CYS A 57 11.60 17.69 -21.44
C CYS A 57 12.42 17.50 -22.71
N GLY A 58 13.43 18.35 -22.94
CA GLY A 58 14.31 18.27 -24.10
C GLY A 58 15.50 17.31 -23.94
N CYS A 59 15.47 16.37 -23.00
CA CYS A 59 16.63 15.49 -22.75
C CYS A 59 16.95 14.53 -23.91
N LEU A 60 16.02 14.28 -24.83
CA LEU A 60 16.23 13.43 -26.01
C LEU A 60 16.69 14.22 -27.26
N GLY A 61 16.86 15.54 -27.12
CA GLY A 61 17.16 16.41 -28.27
C GLY A 61 15.92 16.68 -29.15
N ASP A 62 16.13 17.35 -30.27
CA ASP A 62 15.05 17.80 -31.16
C ASP A 62 14.61 16.75 -32.19
N THR A 63 15.35 15.64 -32.29
CA THR A 63 15.10 14.58 -33.30
C THR A 63 14.04 13.55 -32.89
N ARG A 64 13.57 13.59 -31.64
CA ARG A 64 12.59 12.66 -31.08
C ARG A 64 11.47 13.41 -30.37
N PRO A 65 10.26 12.83 -30.34
CA PRO A 65 9.19 13.39 -29.52
C PRO A 65 9.66 13.58 -28.06
N PRO A 66 9.42 14.71 -27.43
CA PRO A 66 9.88 14.94 -26.05
C PRO A 66 9.14 14.03 -25.06
N PRO A 67 9.82 13.56 -24.02
CA PRO A 67 9.16 13.00 -22.86
C PRO A 67 8.25 14.05 -22.23
N LEU A 68 7.02 13.63 -21.88
CA LEU A 68 6.03 14.51 -21.26
C LEU A 68 5.71 14.02 -19.85
N THR A 69 5.52 14.98 -18.94
CA THR A 69 5.01 14.73 -17.59
C THR A 69 3.73 15.52 -17.36
N SER A 70 2.74 14.88 -16.78
CA SER A 70 1.46 15.50 -16.42
C SER A 70 1.53 16.02 -14.99
N PRO A 71 1.24 17.30 -14.75
CA PRO A 71 1.01 17.83 -13.42
C PRO A 71 -0.19 17.15 -12.78
N ALA A 72 -0.03 16.67 -11.56
CA ALA A 72 -1.08 15.97 -10.84
C ALA A 72 -1.08 16.37 -9.35
N TYR A 73 -2.24 16.23 -8.73
CA TYR A 73 -2.43 16.45 -7.29
C TYR A 73 -2.99 15.21 -6.66
N LEU A 74 -2.32 14.72 -5.63
CA LEU A 74 -2.77 13.59 -4.84
C LEU A 74 -3.51 14.13 -3.61
N SER A 75 -4.84 14.14 -3.66
CA SER A 75 -5.68 14.69 -2.60
C SER A 75 -5.52 13.99 -1.25
N GLU A 76 -5.15 12.72 -1.26
CA GLU A 76 -4.96 11.91 -0.06
C GLU A 76 -3.67 12.23 0.69
N ALA A 77 -2.65 12.66 -0.03
CA ALA A 77 -1.37 13.08 0.53
C ALA A 77 -1.20 14.61 0.50
N GLU A 78 -2.22 15.34 0.04
CA GLU A 78 -2.19 16.81 -0.16
C GLU A 78 -0.92 17.29 -0.86
N THR A 79 -0.49 16.52 -1.87
CA THR A 79 0.81 16.68 -2.51
C THR A 79 0.67 16.83 -4.01
N TYR A 80 1.40 17.79 -4.58
CA TYR A 80 1.58 17.92 -6.02
C TYR A 80 2.71 17.00 -6.48
N TYR A 81 2.53 16.37 -7.64
CA TYR A 81 3.54 15.50 -8.24
C TYR A 81 3.50 15.57 -9.77
N LEU A 82 4.55 15.04 -10.41
CA LEU A 82 4.62 14.90 -11.85
C LEU A 82 4.42 13.44 -12.24
N ARG A 83 3.45 13.19 -13.11
CA ARG A 83 3.15 11.87 -13.65
C ARG A 83 3.73 11.76 -15.06
N ARG A 84 4.44 10.68 -15.34
CA ARG A 84 4.94 10.40 -16.70
C ARG A 84 3.77 10.00 -17.61
N LEU A 85 3.82 10.45 -18.87
CA LEU A 85 2.92 9.96 -19.91
C LEU A 85 3.57 8.76 -20.60
N THR A 86 2.95 7.59 -20.49
CA THR A 86 3.47 6.32 -21.04
C THR A 86 3.39 6.25 -22.54
N SER A 87 2.49 7.03 -23.16
CA SER A 87 2.41 7.20 -24.61
C SER A 87 3.61 7.97 -25.20
N ARG A 88 4.53 8.45 -24.36
CA ARG A 88 5.71 9.21 -24.75
C ARG A 88 7.00 8.47 -24.40
N PRO A 89 8.14 8.79 -25.09
CA PRO A 89 9.43 8.17 -24.81
C PRO A 89 9.88 8.34 -23.35
N LEU A 90 10.70 7.42 -22.88
CA LEU A 90 11.40 7.56 -21.61
C LEU A 90 12.38 8.74 -21.67
N HIS A 91 12.59 9.38 -20.52
CA HIS A 91 13.69 10.34 -20.37
C HIS A 91 15.05 9.64 -20.62
N GLN A 92 16.04 10.38 -21.04
CA GLN A 92 17.43 9.88 -21.12
C GLN A 92 17.89 9.45 -19.71
N ARG A 93 18.69 8.37 -19.60
CA ARG A 93 19.16 7.82 -18.31
C ARG A 93 19.82 8.86 -17.38
N ARG A 94 20.51 9.85 -17.95
CA ARG A 94 21.15 10.94 -17.18
C ARG A 94 20.21 12.09 -16.85
N CYS A 95 18.98 12.08 -17.32
CA CYS A 95 18.01 13.11 -17.01
C CYS A 95 17.53 12.98 -15.57
N PRO A 96 17.44 14.07 -14.79
CA PRO A 96 16.91 14.04 -13.43
C PRO A 96 15.49 13.45 -13.33
N PHE A 97 14.72 13.52 -14.41
CA PHE A 97 13.37 12.96 -14.51
C PHE A 97 13.35 11.53 -15.06
N TYR A 98 14.52 10.93 -15.29
CA TYR A 98 14.58 9.53 -15.64
C TYR A 98 14.17 8.69 -14.43
N LEU A 99 13.20 7.83 -14.65
CA LEU A 99 12.81 6.80 -13.71
C LEU A 99 12.91 5.48 -14.46
N PRO A 100 13.77 4.57 -14.03
CA PRO A 100 13.72 3.21 -14.54
C PRO A 100 12.32 2.67 -14.29
N GLN A 101 11.86 1.74 -15.12
CA GLN A 101 10.65 0.99 -14.81
C GLN A 101 10.91 0.27 -13.49
N ALA A 102 10.48 0.89 -12.40
CA ALA A 102 10.58 0.25 -11.10
C ALA A 102 9.57 -0.89 -11.05
N PRO A 103 9.91 -2.02 -10.46
CA PRO A 103 8.93 -3.04 -10.15
C PRO A 103 7.81 -2.40 -9.34
N ASP A 104 6.59 -2.86 -9.59
CA ASP A 104 5.34 -2.36 -8.98
C ASP A 104 5.30 -2.65 -7.46
N ARG A 105 6.24 -2.11 -6.70
CA ARG A 105 6.22 -2.19 -5.25
C ARG A 105 5.63 -0.92 -4.65
N ILE A 106 4.73 -1.13 -3.73
CA ILE A 106 4.29 -0.09 -2.80
C ILE A 106 5.50 0.26 -1.94
N ARG A 107 6.03 1.47 -2.09
CA ARG A 107 7.10 1.99 -1.25
C ARG A 107 6.52 2.99 -0.28
N GLU A 108 6.85 2.84 0.99
CA GLU A 108 6.53 3.82 2.00
C GLU A 108 7.44 5.04 1.93
N ARG A 109 6.89 6.18 2.32
CA ARG A 109 7.69 7.39 2.53
C ARG A 109 8.43 7.29 3.86
N PRO A 110 9.67 7.84 3.95
CA PRO A 110 10.33 8.01 5.24
C PRO A 110 9.42 8.80 6.20
N GLY A 111 9.21 8.29 7.39
CA GLY A 111 8.38 8.93 8.41
C GLY A 111 6.95 8.38 8.51
N ASP A 112 6.58 7.44 7.66
CA ASP A 112 5.23 6.85 7.63
C ASP A 112 4.94 5.86 8.79
N SER A 113 5.95 5.50 9.57
CA SER A 113 5.85 4.55 10.69
C SER A 113 5.30 5.15 12.00
N LEU A 114 4.95 6.44 12.03
CA LEU A 114 4.64 7.17 13.27
C LEU A 114 3.14 7.37 13.53
N PHE A 115 2.30 6.44 13.12
CA PHE A 115 0.89 6.47 13.52
C PHE A 115 0.66 6.24 15.02
N GLU A 116 1.64 5.69 15.72
CA GLU A 116 1.53 5.39 17.15
C GLU A 116 1.53 6.62 18.04
N ILE A 117 2.00 7.77 17.57
CA ILE A 117 2.31 8.94 18.41
C ILE A 117 1.52 10.20 18.00
N GLU A 118 1.14 10.34 16.73
CA GLU A 118 0.43 11.52 16.26
C GLU A 118 -0.94 11.18 15.70
N PHE A 119 -1.95 12.00 16.10
CA PHE A 119 -3.22 11.98 15.43
C PHE A 119 -2.99 12.09 13.94
N PRO A 120 -3.62 11.25 13.15
CA PRO A 120 -3.63 11.45 11.71
C PRO A 120 -4.46 12.69 11.40
N LYS A 121 -3.88 13.88 11.63
CA LYS A 121 -4.48 15.16 11.23
C LYS A 121 -4.82 15.06 9.75
N GLY A 122 -6.08 15.19 9.42
CA GLY A 122 -6.56 15.10 8.05
C GLY A 122 -6.50 13.69 7.45
N LEU A 123 -6.44 12.62 8.23
CA LEU A 123 -6.49 11.25 7.72
C LEU A 123 -7.76 11.03 6.88
N PHE A 124 -8.84 11.64 7.31
CA PHE A 124 -10.14 11.59 6.66
C PHE A 124 -10.75 12.99 6.74
N ASN A 125 -10.57 13.81 5.70
CA ASN A 125 -11.09 15.17 5.63
C ASN A 125 -12.63 15.20 5.55
N ALA A 126 -13.30 14.73 6.60
CA ALA A 126 -14.70 15.01 6.82
C ALA A 126 -14.78 16.29 7.66
N HIS A 127 -14.61 17.44 7.02
CA HIS A 127 -14.90 18.72 7.67
C HIS A 127 -16.40 18.83 7.92
N LYS A 128 -16.81 19.36 9.07
CA LYS A 128 -18.22 19.70 9.35
C LYS A 128 -18.80 20.68 8.33
N LYS A 129 -17.95 21.36 7.59
CA LYS A 129 -18.26 22.23 6.45
C LYS A 129 -17.43 21.82 5.25
N ALA A 130 -17.84 20.77 4.55
CA ALA A 130 -17.28 20.49 3.23
C ALA A 130 -17.75 21.59 2.27
N PRO A 131 -16.88 22.30 1.57
CA PRO A 131 -17.32 23.15 0.49
C PRO A 131 -17.93 22.25 -0.60
N GLU A 132 -19.14 22.60 -1.03
CA GLU A 132 -19.94 21.88 -2.03
C GLU A 132 -19.27 21.66 -3.39
N LYS A 133 -18.05 22.17 -3.59
CA LYS A 133 -17.35 22.19 -4.87
C LYS A 133 -16.29 21.09 -5.10
N LEU A 134 -16.04 20.18 -4.16
CA LEU A 134 -15.06 19.09 -4.35
C LEU A 134 -15.67 17.75 -4.82
N ALA A 135 -16.97 17.72 -5.11
CA ALA A 135 -17.68 16.48 -5.42
C ALA A 135 -17.67 16.06 -6.89
N GLN A 136 -17.07 16.83 -7.79
CA GLN A 136 -17.07 16.50 -9.21
C GLN A 136 -15.73 16.87 -9.85
N GLN A 137 -14.70 16.07 -9.62
CA GLN A 137 -13.68 15.90 -10.65
C GLN A 137 -13.94 14.55 -11.30
N PRO A 138 -14.18 14.51 -12.63
CA PRO A 138 -14.23 13.25 -13.33
C PRO A 138 -12.89 12.54 -13.11
N ASP A 139 -12.97 11.31 -12.67
CA ASP A 139 -11.85 10.39 -12.71
C ASP A 139 -11.50 10.21 -14.20
N ASP A 140 -10.50 10.94 -14.66
CA ASP A 140 -9.80 10.58 -15.89
C ASP A 140 -9.09 9.26 -15.61
N GLU A 141 -9.86 8.17 -15.69
CA GLU A 141 -9.37 6.79 -15.77
C GLU A 141 -8.70 6.55 -17.13
N GLU A 142 -7.69 7.33 -17.44
CA GLU A 142 -6.70 6.84 -18.38
C GLU A 142 -5.77 5.91 -17.61
N GLN A 143 -5.88 4.64 -17.95
CA GLN A 143 -5.00 3.55 -17.53
C GLN A 143 -3.56 3.91 -17.84
N ASP A 144 -2.87 4.49 -16.87
CA ASP A 144 -1.50 4.91 -17.03
C ASP A 144 -0.55 4.00 -16.29
N ASP A 145 0.49 3.59 -16.99
CA ASP A 145 1.57 2.73 -16.51
C ASP A 145 2.34 3.41 -15.37
N ARG A 146 1.92 3.16 -14.15
CA ARG A 146 2.42 3.83 -12.96
C ARG A 146 3.74 3.24 -12.53
N THR A 147 4.78 3.81 -13.04
CA THR A 147 6.17 3.48 -12.70
C THR A 147 6.70 4.34 -11.54
N ARG A 148 5.86 4.71 -10.57
CA ARG A 148 6.31 5.53 -9.45
C ARG A 148 5.83 4.99 -8.12
N ASN A 149 6.59 5.30 -7.07
CA ASN A 149 6.26 5.10 -5.69
C ASN A 149 4.77 5.30 -5.45
N VAL A 150 4.00 4.24 -5.58
CA VAL A 150 2.60 4.27 -5.21
C VAL A 150 2.62 4.28 -3.70
N SER A 151 2.38 5.45 -3.11
CA SER A 151 2.19 5.53 -1.67
C SER A 151 0.92 4.78 -1.32
N LEU A 152 1.00 3.90 -0.34
CA LEU A 152 -0.18 3.23 0.20
C LEU A 152 -1.19 4.31 0.65
N PRO A 153 -2.46 4.26 0.22
CA PRO A 153 -3.46 5.20 0.68
C PRO A 153 -3.55 5.20 2.21
N ARG A 154 -3.89 6.34 2.82
CA ARG A 154 -3.95 6.47 4.28
C ARG A 154 -4.79 5.38 4.95
N LEU A 155 -5.92 5.04 4.33
CA LEU A 155 -6.80 3.98 4.84
C LEU A 155 -6.15 2.59 4.71
N GLY A 156 -5.42 2.36 3.63
CA GLY A 156 -4.63 1.13 3.42
C GLY A 156 -3.48 1.04 4.43
N ARG A 157 -2.83 2.16 4.73
CA ARG A 157 -1.78 2.21 5.74
C ARG A 157 -2.33 1.89 7.13
N LEU A 158 -3.45 2.49 7.52
CA LEU A 158 -4.10 2.16 8.78
C LEU A 158 -4.44 0.66 8.85
N LEU A 159 -4.96 0.10 7.76
CA LEU A 159 -5.23 -1.34 7.69
C LEU A 159 -3.95 -2.15 7.90
N TRP A 160 -2.88 -1.86 7.18
CA TRP A 160 -1.62 -2.60 7.31
C TRP A 160 -1.01 -2.48 8.70
N MET A 161 -1.08 -1.29 9.32
CA MET A 161 -0.63 -1.10 10.70
C MET A 161 -1.43 -1.95 11.69
N LEU A 162 -2.74 -2.05 11.50
CA LEU A 162 -3.60 -2.91 12.31
C LEU A 162 -3.23 -4.39 12.11
N LEU A 163 -3.01 -4.83 10.87
CA LEU A 163 -2.62 -6.21 10.57
C LEU A 163 -1.24 -6.56 11.15
N GLU A 164 -0.26 -5.64 11.06
CA GLU A 164 1.07 -5.82 11.65
C GLU A 164 0.99 -5.86 13.18
N ALA A 165 0.27 -4.93 13.81
CA ALA A 165 0.11 -4.85 15.26
C ALA A 165 -0.69 -6.03 15.84
N ALA A 166 -1.58 -6.61 15.05
CA ALA A 166 -2.37 -7.79 15.39
C ALA A 166 -1.63 -9.11 15.09
N HIS A 167 -0.44 -9.04 14.47
CA HIS A 167 0.31 -10.20 13.99
C HIS A 167 -0.47 -11.12 13.03
N THR A 168 -1.47 -10.57 12.31
CA THR A 168 -2.25 -11.34 11.32
C THR A 168 -1.48 -11.56 10.02
N ASN A 169 -0.34 -10.90 9.84
CA ASN A 169 0.63 -11.12 8.77
C ASN A 169 1.62 -12.28 9.05
N VAL A 170 1.32 -13.10 10.07
CA VAL A 170 2.15 -14.25 10.47
C VAL A 170 1.40 -15.55 10.30
N LEU A 171 2.05 -16.53 9.69
CA LEU A 171 1.68 -17.95 9.80
C LEU A 171 2.40 -18.49 11.04
N PRO A 172 1.71 -18.69 12.17
CA PRO A 172 2.34 -19.20 13.38
C PRO A 172 2.83 -20.62 13.16
N ALA A 173 3.81 -21.02 13.94
CA ALA A 173 4.26 -22.41 13.94
C ALA A 173 3.11 -23.35 14.22
N LEU A 174 3.07 -24.48 13.49
CA LEU A 174 2.05 -25.48 13.70
C LEU A 174 2.24 -26.17 15.06
N PRO A 175 1.15 -26.44 15.82
CA PRO A 175 1.26 -27.15 17.07
C PRO A 175 1.85 -28.54 16.84
N ALA A 176 2.65 -29.05 17.79
CA ALA A 176 3.31 -30.33 17.66
C ALA A 176 2.31 -31.48 17.40
N GLN A 177 1.11 -31.40 17.97
CA GLN A 177 0.01 -32.35 17.76
C GLN A 177 -1.30 -31.61 17.48
N GLY A 178 -2.24 -32.23 16.79
CA GLY A 178 -3.53 -31.66 16.48
C GLY A 178 -3.54 -30.81 15.21
N ARG A 179 -4.68 -30.17 14.94
CA ARG A 179 -4.85 -29.21 13.87
C ARG A 179 -4.81 -27.79 14.44
N PRO A 180 -4.25 -26.83 13.71
CA PRO A 180 -4.33 -25.45 14.15
C PRO A 180 -5.80 -25.01 14.14
N GLU A 181 -6.35 -24.69 15.31
CA GLU A 181 -7.65 -24.06 15.45
C GLU A 181 -7.43 -22.55 15.31
N HIS A 182 -7.68 -22.03 14.12
CA HIS A 182 -7.63 -20.60 13.86
C HIS A 182 -8.67 -20.28 12.79
N GLY A 183 -9.53 -19.37 13.11
CA GLY A 183 -10.64 -18.98 12.25
C GLY A 183 -10.76 -17.47 12.07
N LEU A 184 -11.71 -17.07 11.25
CA LEU A 184 -12.03 -15.67 10.97
C LEU A 184 -12.29 -14.85 12.26
N ARG A 185 -12.90 -15.49 13.27
CA ARG A 185 -13.18 -14.83 14.56
C ARG A 185 -11.89 -14.47 15.30
N ASP A 186 -10.87 -15.31 15.22
CA ASP A 186 -9.59 -15.07 15.91
C ASP A 186 -8.82 -13.93 15.24
N GLU A 187 -8.83 -13.88 13.91
CA GLU A 187 -8.27 -12.74 13.16
C GLU A 187 -8.89 -11.41 13.60
N PHE A 188 -10.22 -11.34 13.65
CA PHE A 188 -10.91 -10.12 14.09
C PHE A 188 -10.70 -9.82 15.59
N ALA A 189 -10.54 -10.83 16.43
CA ALA A 189 -10.25 -10.64 17.85
C ALA A 189 -8.87 -10.00 18.06
N HIS A 190 -7.84 -10.52 17.39
CA HIS A 190 -6.48 -9.96 17.44
C HIS A 190 -6.44 -8.52 16.91
N ILE A 191 -7.14 -8.24 15.79
CA ILE A 191 -7.22 -6.87 15.27
C ILE A 191 -7.95 -5.93 16.22
N ARG A 192 -9.01 -6.39 16.87
CA ARG A 192 -9.73 -5.60 17.87
C ARG A 192 -8.84 -5.24 19.06
N GLU A 193 -8.07 -6.21 19.55
CA GLU A 193 -7.13 -5.98 20.64
C GLU A 193 -6.03 -4.99 20.22
N ALA A 194 -5.44 -5.18 19.04
CA ALA A 194 -4.45 -4.28 18.49
C ALA A 194 -4.99 -2.85 18.34
N ALA A 195 -6.25 -2.68 17.94
CA ALA A 195 -6.90 -1.39 17.73
C ALA A 195 -6.98 -0.52 19.01
N ASP A 196 -6.81 -1.11 20.21
CA ASP A 196 -6.76 -0.36 21.48
C ASP A 196 -5.54 0.58 21.56
N ARG A 197 -4.47 0.27 20.83
CA ARG A 197 -3.23 1.04 20.79
C ARG A 197 -3.31 2.27 19.89
N PHE A 198 -4.34 2.36 19.03
CA PHE A 198 -4.46 3.42 18.04
C PHE A 198 -5.48 4.48 18.49
N LEU A 199 -5.09 5.74 18.36
CA LEU A 199 -5.99 6.88 18.56
C LEU A 199 -6.42 7.45 17.21
N ILE A 200 -7.71 7.70 17.03
CA ILE A 200 -8.28 8.34 15.82
C ILE A 200 -8.57 9.82 16.03
N ALA A 201 -8.60 10.24 17.28
CA ALA A 201 -8.68 11.64 17.71
C ALA A 201 -8.16 11.73 19.16
N PRO A 202 -7.89 12.95 19.70
CA PRO A 202 -7.46 13.09 21.09
C PRO A 202 -8.36 12.33 22.08
N ARG A 203 -7.79 11.36 22.79
CA ARG A 203 -8.49 10.51 23.78
C ARG A 203 -9.57 9.60 23.19
N ILE A 204 -9.65 9.43 21.85
CA ILE A 204 -10.61 8.57 21.18
C ILE A 204 -9.87 7.39 20.58
N LYS A 205 -10.09 6.20 21.11
CA LYS A 205 -9.46 4.97 20.67
C LYS A 205 -10.15 4.43 19.41
N LEU A 206 -9.37 3.91 18.47
CA LEU A 206 -9.89 3.24 17.28
C LEU A 206 -10.78 2.05 17.65
N GLN A 207 -10.42 1.26 18.66
CA GLN A 207 -11.18 0.11 19.14
C GLN A 207 -12.64 0.44 19.43
N ASP A 208 -12.91 1.61 20.00
CA ASP A 208 -14.27 2.07 20.33
C ASP A 208 -15.12 2.44 19.10
N HIS A 209 -14.47 2.61 17.96
CA HIS A 209 -15.07 3.05 16.70
C HIS A 209 -14.82 2.05 15.55
N LEU A 210 -14.32 0.84 15.84
CA LEU A 210 -14.06 -0.22 14.88
C LEU A 210 -15.12 -1.32 14.99
N TYR A 211 -15.76 -1.63 13.88
CA TYR A 211 -16.82 -2.62 13.74
C TYR A 211 -16.43 -3.67 12.71
N PHE A 212 -16.88 -4.90 12.90
CA PHE A 212 -16.50 -6.05 12.07
C PHE A 212 -17.68 -6.66 11.32
N ASN A 213 -18.84 -5.97 11.31
CA ASN A 213 -20.04 -6.51 10.73
C ASN A 213 -20.88 -5.40 10.06
N VAL A 214 -21.33 -5.65 8.84
CA VAL A 214 -22.25 -4.74 8.12
C VAL A 214 -23.53 -4.51 8.89
N LYS A 215 -24.04 -5.51 9.61
CA LYS A 215 -25.27 -5.41 10.42
C LYS A 215 -25.17 -4.37 11.53
N ASP A 216 -23.97 -4.05 12.04
CA ASP A 216 -23.82 -2.97 13.02
C ASP A 216 -24.09 -1.59 12.39
N TYR A 217 -23.77 -1.44 11.10
CA TYR A 217 -24.11 -0.25 10.34
C TYR A 217 -25.60 -0.21 10.00
N GLU A 218 -26.17 -1.30 9.49
CA GLU A 218 -27.61 -1.41 9.15
C GLU A 218 -28.50 -1.20 10.38
N ALA A 219 -28.15 -1.77 11.52
CA ALA A 219 -28.85 -1.59 12.80
C ALA A 219 -28.63 -0.22 13.45
N ARG A 220 -27.99 0.71 12.75
CA ARG A 220 -27.71 2.06 13.23
C ARG A 220 -26.84 2.17 14.49
N ARG A 221 -26.13 1.11 14.90
CA ARG A 221 -25.23 1.14 16.08
C ARG A 221 -24.05 2.08 15.85
N VAL A 222 -23.49 2.06 14.64
CA VAL A 222 -22.43 3.00 14.23
C VAL A 222 -22.90 4.44 14.32
N HIS A 223 -24.11 4.74 13.81
CA HIS A 223 -24.71 6.07 13.86
C HIS A 223 -24.91 6.56 15.31
N ALA A 224 -25.46 5.68 16.16
CA ALA A 224 -25.67 6.01 17.57
C ALA A 224 -24.36 6.34 18.30
N ARG A 225 -23.30 5.58 18.01
CA ARG A 225 -21.97 5.83 18.58
C ARG A 225 -21.39 7.16 18.09
N LEU A 226 -21.48 7.45 16.80
CA LEU A 226 -20.96 8.69 16.22
C LEU A 226 -21.68 9.93 16.76
N ARG A 227 -23.00 9.88 16.93
CA ARG A 227 -23.76 10.97 17.57
C ARG A 227 -23.31 11.22 19.01
N LYS A 228 -23.06 10.18 19.79
CA LYS A 228 -22.53 10.33 21.15
C LYS A 228 -21.14 10.91 21.18
N ALA A 229 -20.30 10.52 20.20
CA ALA A 229 -18.94 10.99 20.09
C ALA A 229 -18.83 12.45 19.61
N GLU A 230 -19.88 13.00 18.98
CA GLU A 230 -19.86 14.34 18.38
C GLU A 230 -19.49 15.43 19.40
N ALA A 231 -20.03 15.34 20.61
CA ALA A 231 -19.73 16.30 21.68
C ALA A 231 -18.28 16.23 22.21
N LEU A 232 -17.63 15.08 22.03
CA LEU A 232 -16.27 14.81 22.50
C LEU A 232 -15.24 14.91 21.37
N TRP A 233 -15.70 15.01 20.13
CA TRP A 233 -14.81 15.01 18.97
C TRP A 233 -14.13 16.36 18.84
N PRO A 234 -12.77 16.39 18.72
CA PRO A 234 -12.05 17.64 18.73
C PRO A 234 -12.18 18.43 17.43
N GLY A 235 -12.20 19.74 17.57
CA GLY A 235 -12.06 20.68 16.45
C GLY A 235 -13.22 20.65 15.46
N ASP A 236 -12.88 20.95 14.20
CA ASP A 236 -13.82 21.08 13.09
C ASP A 236 -14.08 19.77 12.34
N PHE A 237 -13.56 18.63 12.83
CA PHE A 237 -13.75 17.34 12.19
C PHE A 237 -15.03 16.66 12.65
N ALA A 238 -15.75 16.04 11.73
CA ALA A 238 -16.86 15.19 12.07
C ALA A 238 -16.39 13.85 12.67
N PRO A 239 -17.14 13.26 13.61
CA PRO A 239 -16.86 11.95 14.15
C PRO A 239 -16.76 10.88 13.05
N GLN A 240 -15.87 9.92 13.26
CA GLN A 240 -15.64 8.83 12.31
C GLN A 240 -15.66 7.47 13.00
N ALA A 241 -16.11 6.49 12.27
CA ALA A 241 -16.01 5.07 12.62
C ALA A 241 -15.50 4.27 11.43
N PHE A 242 -15.09 3.04 11.69
CA PHE A 242 -14.52 2.16 10.71
C PHE A 242 -15.24 0.83 10.70
N LEU A 243 -15.45 0.28 9.51
CA LEU A 243 -15.91 -1.08 9.28
C LEU A 243 -14.77 -1.88 8.67
N LEU A 244 -14.33 -2.91 9.35
CA LEU A 244 -13.36 -3.88 8.86
C LEU A 244 -14.08 -5.16 8.51
N LEU A 245 -14.14 -5.48 7.23
CA LEU A 245 -15.00 -6.52 6.69
C LEU A 245 -14.18 -7.52 5.87
N GLU A 246 -14.46 -8.80 6.04
CA GLU A 246 -14.05 -9.82 5.07
C GLU A 246 -15.06 -9.81 3.91
N ALA A 247 -14.56 -9.74 2.68
CA ALA A 247 -15.37 -9.66 1.47
C ALA A 247 -14.98 -10.74 0.47
N HIS A 248 -15.98 -11.38 -0.10
CA HIS A 248 -15.81 -12.39 -1.15
C HIS A 248 -15.93 -11.80 -2.55
N GLU A 249 -16.44 -10.57 -2.67
CA GLU A 249 -16.56 -9.86 -3.95
C GLU A 249 -16.59 -8.35 -3.73
N ILE A 250 -16.08 -7.61 -4.72
CA ILE A 250 -16.21 -6.15 -4.81
C ILE A 250 -16.68 -5.82 -6.21
N SER A 251 -17.86 -5.21 -6.32
CA SER A 251 -18.42 -4.78 -7.60
C SER A 251 -18.70 -3.28 -7.60
N GLY A 252 -17.92 -2.53 -8.39
CA GLY A 252 -17.99 -1.07 -8.41
C GLY A 252 -17.71 -0.46 -7.04
N THR A 253 -18.72 0.14 -6.42
CA THR A 253 -18.65 0.72 -5.07
C THR A 253 -19.31 -0.14 -3.99
N THR A 254 -19.67 -1.39 -4.30
CA THR A 254 -20.34 -2.29 -3.37
C THR A 254 -19.37 -3.39 -2.91
N VAL A 255 -19.33 -3.58 -1.60
CA VAL A 255 -18.58 -4.65 -0.91
C VAL A 255 -19.56 -5.74 -0.53
N HIS A 256 -19.36 -6.97 -1.04
CA HIS A 256 -20.18 -8.12 -0.75
C HIS A 256 -19.53 -9.00 0.32
N THR A 257 -20.22 -9.18 1.43
CA THR A 257 -19.77 -9.98 2.57
C THR A 257 -20.71 -11.14 2.85
N GLY A 258 -20.28 -12.12 3.60
CA GLY A 258 -21.16 -13.22 4.04
C GLY A 258 -22.36 -12.78 4.92
N LEU A 259 -22.39 -11.53 5.39
CA LEU A 259 -23.40 -11.01 6.29
C LEU A 259 -24.23 -9.87 5.69
N GLY A 260 -24.02 -9.51 4.44
CA GLY A 260 -24.71 -8.44 3.73
C GLY A 260 -23.79 -7.62 2.84
N GLU A 261 -24.33 -6.56 2.30
CA GLU A 261 -23.63 -5.68 1.37
C GLU A 261 -23.41 -4.31 1.99
N LEU A 262 -22.26 -3.69 1.67
CA LEU A 262 -21.95 -2.33 2.05
C LEU A 262 -21.71 -1.47 0.82
N LYS A 263 -22.55 -0.48 0.59
CA LYS A 263 -22.35 0.47 -0.50
C LYS A 263 -21.48 1.63 -0.02
N ILE A 264 -20.38 1.84 -0.69
CA ILE A 264 -19.44 2.95 -0.46
C ILE A 264 -19.86 4.15 -1.31
N ARG A 265 -19.93 5.33 -0.71
CA ARG A 265 -20.45 6.54 -1.37
C ARG A 265 -19.53 7.01 -2.52
N ASN A 266 -18.24 7.10 -2.26
CA ASN A 266 -17.31 7.67 -3.24
C ASN A 266 -16.60 6.57 -4.03
N ARG A 267 -15.57 5.94 -3.42
CA ARG A 267 -14.78 4.92 -4.11
C ARG A 267 -14.21 3.89 -3.15
N ILE A 268 -13.88 2.73 -3.70
CA ILE A 268 -13.05 1.71 -3.07
C ILE A 268 -11.67 1.79 -3.71
N GLN A 269 -10.65 2.01 -2.88
CA GLN A 269 -9.26 1.99 -3.31
C GLN A 269 -8.71 0.57 -3.16
N HIS A 270 -7.84 0.18 -4.08
CA HIS A 270 -7.16 -1.11 -4.08
C HIS A 270 -5.66 -0.93 -3.92
N THR A 271 -4.93 -2.01 -3.66
CA THR A 271 -3.48 -2.04 -3.74
C THR A 271 -3.02 -1.51 -5.11
N GLY A 272 -1.94 -0.74 -5.13
CA GLY A 272 -1.51 0.03 -6.31
C GLY A 272 -1.06 -0.76 -7.54
N ILE A 273 -1.19 -2.09 -7.56
CA ILE A 273 -0.87 -2.93 -8.72
C ILE A 273 -2.13 -3.09 -9.57
N ILE A 274 -2.42 -2.07 -10.37
CA ILE A 274 -3.66 -1.97 -11.16
C ILE A 274 -3.79 -3.08 -12.21
N ARG A 275 -2.70 -3.67 -12.68
CA ARG A 275 -2.72 -4.72 -13.70
C ARG A 275 -2.88 -6.14 -13.15
N ALA A 276 -2.57 -6.36 -11.90
CA ALA A 276 -2.76 -7.66 -11.29
C ALA A 276 -4.21 -7.76 -10.80
N LYS A 277 -5.05 -8.45 -11.56
CA LYS A 277 -6.37 -8.86 -11.08
C LYS A 277 -6.15 -9.90 -10.00
N VAL A 278 -6.19 -9.49 -8.75
CA VAL A 278 -6.08 -10.40 -7.61
C VAL A 278 -7.48 -10.82 -7.21
N GLU A 279 -7.68 -12.14 -7.16
CA GLU A 279 -8.98 -12.71 -6.82
C GLU A 279 -9.28 -12.56 -5.31
N PRO A 280 -10.57 -12.68 -4.90
CA PRO A 280 -10.93 -12.70 -3.49
C PRO A 280 -10.25 -13.87 -2.74
N PRO A 281 -10.22 -13.89 -1.40
CA PRO A 281 -10.92 -12.97 -0.49
C PRO A 281 -10.19 -11.65 -0.27
N PHE A 282 -10.96 -10.65 0.17
CA PHE A 282 -10.45 -9.33 0.53
C PHE A 282 -10.72 -9.03 2.00
N ILE A 283 -9.84 -8.25 2.62
CA ILE A 283 -10.15 -7.49 3.82
C ILE A 283 -10.36 -6.03 3.43
N VAL A 284 -11.49 -5.47 3.85
CA VAL A 284 -11.90 -4.12 3.45
C VAL A 284 -12.02 -3.24 4.68
N LEU A 285 -11.31 -2.13 4.72
CA LEU A 285 -11.46 -1.10 5.73
C LEU A 285 -12.24 0.07 5.14
N ALA A 286 -13.47 0.28 5.62
CA ALA A 286 -14.32 1.38 5.21
C ALA A 286 -14.44 2.42 6.32
N VAL A 287 -14.36 3.71 5.97
CA VAL A 287 -14.59 4.82 6.89
C VAL A 287 -16.05 5.29 6.77
N VAL A 288 -16.73 5.38 7.91
CA VAL A 288 -18.05 5.95 8.06
C VAL A 288 -17.91 7.33 8.68
N GLY A 289 -18.42 8.33 8.03
CA GLY A 289 -18.39 9.72 8.47
C GLY A 289 -19.62 10.50 8.00
N GLU A 290 -19.77 11.72 8.47
CA GLU A 290 -20.86 12.58 8.04
C GLU A 290 -20.63 13.03 6.59
N HIS A 291 -21.57 12.71 5.71
CA HIS A 291 -21.55 13.18 4.33
C HIS A 291 -22.15 14.59 4.21
N SER A 292 -23.33 14.75 4.78
CA SER A 292 -24.02 16.02 4.92
C SER A 292 -24.97 15.97 6.11
N PRO A 293 -25.40 17.12 6.67
CA PRO A 293 -26.38 17.15 7.75
C PRO A 293 -27.72 16.47 7.41
N ARG A 294 -28.08 16.40 6.12
CA ARG A 294 -29.32 15.78 5.63
C ARG A 294 -29.20 14.26 5.48
N GLU A 295 -28.07 13.79 4.97
CA GLU A 295 -27.84 12.36 4.71
C GLU A 295 -27.23 11.64 5.92
N GLY A 296 -26.59 12.38 6.82
CA GLY A 296 -25.98 11.85 8.04
C GLY A 296 -24.72 11.04 7.79
N TYR A 297 -24.51 10.00 8.60
CA TYR A 297 -23.30 9.18 8.56
C TYR A 297 -23.40 8.09 7.50
N LEU A 298 -22.49 8.11 6.51
CA LEU A 298 -22.43 7.15 5.41
C LEU A 298 -21.02 6.52 5.32
N PRO A 299 -20.89 5.32 4.73
CA PRO A 299 -19.60 4.78 4.32
C PRO A 299 -19.05 5.61 3.16
N LEU A 300 -18.06 6.46 3.45
CA LEU A 300 -17.58 7.47 2.50
C LEU A 300 -16.53 6.90 1.54
N ARG A 301 -15.56 6.17 2.07
CA ARG A 301 -14.45 5.58 1.33
C ARG A 301 -14.10 4.23 1.92
N ALA A 302 -13.48 3.38 1.11
CA ALA A 302 -12.94 2.11 1.57
C ALA A 302 -11.59 1.84 0.89
N TYR A 303 -10.80 1.01 1.55
CA TYR A 303 -9.61 0.39 0.98
C TYR A 303 -9.77 -1.12 1.05
N ALA A 304 -9.54 -1.78 -0.07
CA ALA A 304 -9.65 -3.22 -0.21
C ALA A 304 -8.25 -3.82 -0.42
N GLN A 305 -7.92 -4.77 0.42
CA GLN A 305 -6.68 -5.52 0.40
C GLN A 305 -6.98 -6.99 0.13
N PRO A 306 -6.51 -7.55 -1.00
CA PRO A 306 -6.54 -8.99 -1.18
C PRO A 306 -5.73 -9.68 -0.08
N VAL A 307 -6.21 -10.80 0.43
CA VAL A 307 -5.54 -11.56 1.48
C VAL A 307 -5.36 -13.02 1.08
N PHE A 308 -4.47 -13.71 1.77
CA PHE A 308 -4.13 -15.10 1.50
C PHE A 308 -5.35 -16.02 1.53
N LYS A 309 -6.11 -15.98 2.65
CA LYS A 309 -7.36 -16.75 2.83
C LYS A 309 -8.33 -15.94 3.69
N GLY A 310 -9.62 -16.23 3.60
CA GLY A 310 -10.66 -15.53 4.38
C GLY A 310 -10.53 -15.71 5.90
N ASN A 311 -9.77 -16.68 6.36
CA ASN A 311 -9.45 -16.90 7.77
C ASN A 311 -7.97 -16.64 8.10
N ARG A 312 -7.24 -16.00 7.19
CA ARG A 312 -5.84 -15.59 7.34
C ARG A 312 -5.63 -14.28 6.57
N PHE A 313 -5.57 -13.19 7.28
CA PHE A 313 -5.51 -11.84 6.69
C PHE A 313 -4.10 -11.40 6.31
N ILE A 314 -3.28 -12.35 5.84
CA ILE A 314 -1.97 -12.01 5.29
C ILE A 314 -2.17 -11.29 3.96
N PRO A 315 -1.78 -10.01 3.83
CA PRO A 315 -1.93 -9.27 2.59
C PRO A 315 -1.17 -9.91 1.43
N VAL A 316 -1.80 -9.94 0.27
CA VAL A 316 -1.17 -10.36 -0.99
C VAL A 316 -1.33 -9.23 -2.01
N GLU A 317 -0.35 -9.07 -2.87
CA GLU A 317 -0.35 -8.04 -3.91
C GLU A 317 -0.60 -8.66 -5.30
N ARG A 318 -0.30 -9.96 -5.44
CA ARG A 318 -0.42 -10.74 -6.68
C ARG A 318 -0.85 -12.17 -6.37
N GLU A 319 -1.34 -12.90 -7.37
CA GLU A 319 -1.70 -14.32 -7.18
C GLU A 319 -0.47 -15.20 -6.91
N GLU A 320 0.70 -14.85 -7.44
CA GLU A 320 1.95 -15.53 -7.14
C GLU A 320 2.29 -15.46 -5.64
N ASP A 321 1.88 -14.40 -4.95
CA ASP A 321 2.07 -14.29 -3.50
C ASP A 321 1.23 -15.33 -2.75
N ARG A 322 0.02 -15.67 -3.26
CA ARG A 322 -0.79 -16.76 -2.68
C ARG A 322 -0.13 -18.11 -2.86
N THR A 323 0.30 -18.41 -4.08
CA THR A 323 1.02 -19.65 -4.39
C THR A 323 2.26 -19.76 -3.50
N PHE A 324 3.02 -18.68 -3.35
CA PHE A 324 4.18 -18.66 -2.47
C PHE A 324 3.82 -18.96 -1.01
N LEU A 325 2.77 -18.35 -0.47
CA LEU A 325 2.31 -18.62 0.89
C LEU A 325 1.79 -20.06 1.06
N GLU A 326 1.19 -20.63 0.03
CA GLU A 326 0.77 -22.05 0.04
C GLU A 326 1.97 -23.00 0.08
N VAL A 327 3.04 -22.69 -0.64
CA VAL A 327 4.32 -23.41 -0.56
C VAL A 327 4.87 -23.33 0.87
N LEU A 328 4.87 -22.14 1.48
CA LEU A 328 5.36 -21.96 2.85
C LEU A 328 4.50 -22.70 3.90
N VAL A 329 3.18 -22.74 3.70
CA VAL A 329 2.30 -23.61 4.54
C VAL A 329 2.64 -25.07 4.35
N SER A 330 2.86 -25.52 3.12
CA SER A 330 3.28 -26.90 2.83
C SER A 330 4.62 -27.22 3.48
N PHE A 331 5.54 -26.28 3.46
CA PHE A 331 6.83 -26.36 4.12
C PHE A 331 6.71 -26.47 5.64
N GLN A 332 5.80 -25.72 6.29
CA GLN A 332 5.51 -25.88 7.72
C GLN A 332 5.07 -27.32 8.05
N TYR A 333 4.20 -27.92 7.23
CA TYR A 333 3.76 -29.31 7.45
C TYR A 333 4.88 -30.33 7.18
N HIS A 334 5.74 -30.09 6.19
CA HIS A 334 6.90 -30.92 5.90
C HIS A 334 7.87 -30.94 7.08
N MET A 335 8.27 -29.76 7.58
CA MET A 335 9.21 -29.61 8.69
C MET A 335 8.67 -30.12 10.03
N ARG A 336 7.36 -29.93 10.28
CA ARG A 336 6.70 -30.48 11.46
C ARG A 336 6.84 -31.99 11.57
N ARG A 337 6.76 -32.73 10.46
CA ARG A 337 6.94 -34.20 10.45
C ARG A 337 8.36 -34.60 10.89
N LYS A 338 9.31 -33.71 10.76
CA LYS A 338 10.71 -33.90 11.16
C LYS A 338 11.01 -33.36 12.57
N GLY A 339 10.01 -32.83 13.26
CA GLY A 339 10.15 -32.28 14.61
C GLY A 339 10.63 -30.83 14.66
N VAL A 340 10.59 -30.13 13.52
CA VAL A 340 10.97 -28.72 13.43
C VAL A 340 9.72 -27.85 13.34
N GLN A 341 9.62 -26.85 14.19
CA GLN A 341 8.60 -25.83 14.10
C GLN A 341 9.06 -24.69 13.19
N VAL A 342 8.16 -24.28 12.31
CA VAL A 342 8.40 -23.19 11.36
C VAL A 342 7.29 -22.15 11.52
N ALA A 343 7.68 -20.90 11.75
CA ALA A 343 6.80 -19.73 11.67
C ALA A 343 7.20 -18.88 10.45
N VAL A 344 6.22 -18.24 9.81
CA VAL A 344 6.47 -17.39 8.65
C VAL A 344 5.86 -16.04 8.90
N LYS A 345 6.65 -14.96 8.81
CA LYS A 345 6.18 -13.59 8.86
C LYS A 345 6.29 -12.97 7.46
N ARG A 346 5.22 -12.36 6.97
CA ARG A 346 5.24 -11.48 5.81
C ARG A 346 5.36 -10.03 6.28
N PRO A 347 6.53 -9.37 6.18
CA PRO A 347 6.68 -7.97 6.54
C PRO A 347 5.78 -7.10 5.65
N LEU A 348 4.99 -6.21 6.27
CA LEU A 348 4.14 -5.27 5.54
C LEU A 348 4.86 -3.96 5.28
N PHE A 349 5.78 -3.61 6.17
CA PHE A 349 6.58 -2.38 6.12
C PHE A 349 8.05 -2.65 5.88
N ASP A 350 8.75 -1.62 5.38
CA ASP A 350 10.17 -1.71 5.18
C ASP A 350 10.90 -1.81 6.53
N ILE A 351 11.85 -2.73 6.61
CA ILE A 351 12.77 -2.87 7.74
C ILE A 351 13.93 -1.89 7.50
N VAL A 352 14.23 -1.07 8.49
CA VAL A 352 15.34 -0.12 8.43
C VAL A 352 16.63 -0.83 8.79
N THR A 353 17.59 -0.83 7.87
CA THR A 353 18.92 -1.40 8.01
C THR A 353 19.98 -0.31 7.97
N GLN A 354 21.24 -0.61 8.28
CA GLN A 354 22.35 0.36 8.13
C GLN A 354 22.54 0.74 6.65
N ALA A 355 22.36 -0.21 5.74
CA ALA A 355 22.50 -0.01 4.30
C ALA A 355 21.25 0.55 3.62
N GLY A 356 20.17 0.80 4.37
CA GLY A 356 18.93 1.35 3.83
C GLY A 356 17.67 0.59 4.23
N LYS A 357 16.58 0.86 3.54
CA LYS A 357 15.28 0.21 3.80
C LYS A 357 15.14 -1.01 2.90
N VAL A 358 14.68 -2.12 3.47
CA VAL A 358 14.47 -3.39 2.78
C VAL A 358 13.19 -4.06 3.25
N ARG A 359 12.53 -4.81 2.35
CA ARG A 359 11.33 -5.58 2.68
C ARG A 359 11.39 -6.95 2.01
N PRO A 360 11.75 -8.03 2.74
CA PRO A 360 11.70 -9.38 2.20
C PRO A 360 10.25 -9.80 1.93
N ASP A 361 10.07 -10.76 1.02
CA ASP A 361 8.74 -11.33 0.74
C ASP A 361 8.25 -12.20 1.89
N ALA A 362 9.16 -12.85 2.62
CA ALA A 362 8.88 -13.51 3.89
C ALA A 362 10.13 -13.58 4.78
N ILE A 363 9.93 -13.70 6.09
CA ILE A 363 10.93 -14.12 7.07
C ILE A 363 10.43 -15.44 7.64
N VAL A 364 11.29 -16.46 7.58
CA VAL A 364 11.00 -17.81 8.08
C VAL A 364 11.85 -18.04 9.31
N ALA A 365 11.22 -18.28 10.45
CA ALA A 365 11.88 -18.65 11.70
C ALA A 365 11.59 -20.11 12.02
N PHE A 366 12.58 -20.83 12.50
CA PHE A 366 12.44 -22.22 12.85
C PHE A 366 13.09 -22.56 14.20
N LEU A 367 12.53 -23.58 14.83
CA LEU A 367 13.02 -24.18 16.07
C LEU A 367 13.03 -25.70 15.92
N ASP A 368 14.22 -26.30 15.99
CA ASP A 368 14.35 -27.76 16.09
C ASP A 368 14.37 -28.19 17.57
N TYR A 369 13.31 -28.85 18.01
CA TYR A 369 13.19 -29.28 19.39
C TYR A 369 14.20 -30.38 19.82
N ARG A 370 14.82 -31.06 18.86
CA ARG A 370 15.78 -32.13 19.16
C ARG A 370 17.16 -31.53 19.46
N THR A 371 17.53 -30.50 18.75
CA THR A 371 18.85 -29.86 18.86
C THR A 371 18.81 -28.56 19.65
N GLY A 372 17.63 -27.95 19.80
CA GLY A 372 17.46 -26.61 20.36
C GLY A 372 17.93 -25.50 19.43
N LEU A 373 18.18 -25.83 18.16
CA LEU A 373 18.61 -24.86 17.18
C LEU A 373 17.46 -23.90 16.83
N GLU A 374 17.74 -22.62 17.03
CA GLU A 374 16.88 -21.53 16.55
C GLU A 374 17.62 -20.76 15.48
N ALA A 375 16.98 -20.55 14.33
CA ALA A 375 17.52 -19.69 13.28
C ALA A 375 16.37 -19.10 12.45
N ASP A 376 16.71 -18.09 11.66
CA ASP A 376 15.79 -17.49 10.71
C ASP A 376 16.49 -17.14 9.39
N PHE A 377 15.72 -17.02 8.34
CA PHE A 377 16.20 -16.56 7.05
C PHE A 377 15.11 -15.72 6.34
N ALA A 378 15.57 -14.82 5.48
CA ALA A 378 14.70 -14.03 4.63
C ALA A 378 14.50 -14.70 3.27
N ILE A 379 13.30 -14.62 2.73
CA ILE A 379 13.02 -15.05 1.35
C ILE A 379 12.72 -13.84 0.49
N GLN A 380 13.42 -13.77 -0.64
CA GLN A 380 13.19 -12.81 -1.70
C GLN A 380 12.60 -13.54 -2.92
N LEU A 381 11.41 -13.14 -3.35
CA LEU A 381 10.75 -13.72 -4.50
C LEU A 381 11.12 -12.95 -5.78
N LEU A 382 11.73 -13.64 -6.72
CA LEU A 382 12.14 -13.10 -8.02
C LEU A 382 11.01 -13.31 -9.03
N ARG A 383 10.39 -12.22 -9.50
CA ARG A 383 9.21 -12.23 -10.38
C ARG A 383 9.57 -12.06 -11.85
N GLU A 384 10.74 -11.48 -12.13
CA GLU A 384 11.21 -11.23 -13.50
C GLU A 384 12.62 -11.79 -13.69
N ARG A 385 13.01 -11.97 -14.96
CA ARG A 385 14.33 -12.48 -15.36
C ARG A 385 15.16 -11.44 -16.10
N THR A 386 14.71 -10.19 -16.17
CA THR A 386 15.46 -9.14 -16.85
C THR A 386 16.74 -8.83 -16.08
N PRO A 387 17.90 -8.66 -16.76
CA PRO A 387 19.17 -8.40 -16.08
C PRO A 387 19.10 -7.23 -15.09
N SER A 388 18.48 -6.13 -15.47
CA SER A 388 18.35 -4.95 -14.61
C SER A 388 17.49 -5.20 -13.36
N TYR A 389 16.49 -6.08 -13.45
CA TYR A 389 15.69 -6.49 -12.30
C TYR A 389 16.51 -7.39 -11.36
N LEU A 390 17.26 -8.34 -11.92
CA LEU A 390 18.09 -9.24 -11.13
C LEU A 390 19.23 -8.49 -10.42
N GLU A 391 19.89 -7.53 -11.10
CA GLU A 391 20.90 -6.66 -10.49
C GLU A 391 20.33 -5.88 -9.29
N MET A 392 19.16 -5.25 -9.47
CA MET A 392 18.48 -4.54 -8.39
C MET A 392 18.15 -5.48 -7.22
N LYS A 393 17.71 -6.71 -7.53
CA LYS A 393 17.37 -7.70 -6.51
C LYS A 393 18.60 -8.26 -5.79
N ALA A 394 19.73 -8.36 -6.47
CA ALA A 394 21.01 -8.71 -5.86
C ALA A 394 21.46 -7.64 -4.85
N GLU A 395 21.37 -6.35 -5.21
CA GLU A 395 21.64 -5.24 -4.28
C GLU A 395 20.70 -5.23 -3.07
N GLU A 396 19.40 -5.54 -3.26
CA GLU A 396 18.48 -5.69 -2.14
C GLU A 396 18.88 -6.88 -1.24
N ARG A 397 19.30 -8.00 -1.82
CA ARG A 397 19.74 -9.19 -1.09
C ARG A 397 20.96 -8.89 -0.21
N GLU A 398 21.97 -8.22 -0.73
CA GLU A 398 23.14 -7.81 0.05
C GLU A 398 22.76 -7.02 1.31
N ARG A 399 21.72 -6.18 1.23
CA ARG A 399 21.22 -5.43 2.38
C ARG A 399 20.46 -6.30 3.38
N PHE A 400 19.82 -7.40 2.93
CA PHE A 400 19.19 -8.36 3.85
C PHE A 400 20.22 -9.21 4.59
N GLU A 401 21.31 -9.61 3.91
CA GLU A 401 22.37 -10.46 4.46
C GLU A 401 23.09 -9.83 5.67
N GLU A 402 22.92 -8.52 5.90
CA GLU A 402 23.35 -7.87 7.16
C GLU A 402 22.55 -8.36 8.39
N PHE A 403 21.34 -8.91 8.22
CA PHE A 403 20.43 -9.28 9.31
C PHE A 403 20.01 -10.73 9.28
N HIS A 404 19.73 -11.25 8.09
CA HIS A 404 19.25 -12.60 7.88
C HIS A 404 19.92 -13.20 6.65
N ARG A 405 20.30 -14.43 6.75
CA ARG A 405 20.63 -15.22 5.56
C ARG A 405 19.47 -15.12 4.58
N THR A 406 19.76 -14.86 3.31
CA THR A 406 18.71 -14.60 2.32
C THR A 406 18.68 -15.67 1.24
N VAL A 407 17.48 -16.18 1.01
CA VAL A 407 17.17 -17.14 -0.05
C VAL A 407 16.41 -16.43 -1.14
N SER A 408 16.86 -16.55 -2.40
CA SER A 408 16.13 -16.06 -3.57
C SER A 408 15.43 -17.21 -4.25
N LEU A 409 14.12 -17.07 -4.47
CA LEU A 409 13.28 -18.04 -5.18
C LEU A 409 12.67 -17.37 -6.41
N HIS A 410 12.69 -18.05 -7.54
CA HIS A 410 11.93 -17.58 -8.70
C HIS A 410 10.47 -18.04 -8.64
N VAL A 411 9.54 -17.17 -9.07
CA VAL A 411 8.10 -17.49 -9.11
C VAL A 411 7.81 -18.78 -9.86
N HIS A 412 8.54 -19.07 -10.94
CA HIS A 412 8.33 -20.30 -11.72
C HIS A 412 8.79 -21.57 -11.00
N GLU A 413 9.62 -21.46 -9.95
CA GLU A 413 10.05 -22.59 -9.12
C GLU A 413 9.02 -22.98 -8.06
N LEU A 414 7.98 -22.15 -7.84
CA LEU A 414 6.96 -22.40 -6.82
C LEU A 414 6.15 -23.69 -7.06
N GLY A 415 6.17 -24.22 -8.29
CA GLY A 415 5.55 -25.50 -8.65
C GLY A 415 6.50 -26.70 -8.66
N ASP A 416 7.79 -26.51 -8.35
CA ASP A 416 8.79 -27.57 -8.42
C ASP A 416 8.56 -28.60 -7.29
N THR A 417 8.66 -29.87 -7.62
CA THR A 417 8.41 -30.97 -6.68
C THR A 417 9.47 -31.10 -5.60
N ASP A 418 10.68 -30.61 -5.85
CA ASP A 418 11.85 -30.64 -4.96
C ASP A 418 12.03 -29.35 -4.14
N LEU A 419 11.15 -28.36 -4.32
CA LEU A 419 11.29 -27.05 -3.66
C LEU A 419 11.31 -27.17 -2.13
N LEU A 420 10.51 -28.06 -1.55
CA LEU A 420 10.46 -28.24 -0.10
C LEU A 420 11.77 -28.83 0.44
N ASP A 421 12.37 -29.77 -0.28
CA ASP A 421 13.65 -30.38 0.10
C ASP A 421 14.80 -29.36 -0.07
N ARG A 422 14.74 -28.51 -1.09
CA ARG A 422 15.70 -27.40 -1.28
C ARG A 422 15.60 -26.39 -0.14
N LEU A 423 14.38 -25.99 0.27
CA LEU A 423 14.19 -25.09 1.41
C LEU A 423 14.70 -25.72 2.71
N GLU A 424 14.54 -27.01 2.89
CA GLU A 424 15.10 -27.74 4.03
C GLU A 424 16.63 -27.74 4.02
N THR A 425 17.27 -28.09 2.91
CA THR A 425 18.73 -28.05 2.79
C THR A 425 19.30 -26.69 3.17
N MET A 426 18.58 -25.60 2.83
CA MET A 426 18.99 -24.24 3.19
C MET A 426 18.93 -23.97 4.71
N ILE A 427 18.09 -24.72 5.44
CA ILE A 427 18.06 -24.68 6.92
C ILE A 427 19.23 -25.48 7.50
N ASP A 428 19.50 -26.66 6.95
CA ASP A 428 20.58 -27.54 7.45
C ASP A 428 21.97 -26.90 7.25
N ASP A 429 22.11 -26.06 6.23
CA ASP A 429 23.34 -25.29 5.96
C ASP A 429 23.42 -23.97 6.78
N ALA A 430 22.41 -23.61 7.57
CA ALA A 430 22.34 -22.40 8.38
C ALA A 430 22.86 -22.62 9.79
#